data_7c3e333521bdb2c74e319fa2bbac761b
#
_entry.id   7c3e333521bdb2c74e319fa2bbac761b
#
_cell.length_a   1.000
_cell.length_b   1.000
_cell.length_c   1.000
_cell.angle_alpha   90.00
_cell.angle_beta   90.00
_cell.angle_gamma   90.00
#
_symmetry.space_group_name_H-M   'P 1'
#
loop_
_entity.id
_entity.type
_entity.pdbx_description
1 polymer ?
#
loop_
_entity_poly.entity_id
_entity_poly.type
_entity_poly.pdbx_seq_one_letter_code
_entity_poly.pdbx_strand_id
1 'polypeptide(L)'
;MSHRDTLFSAPIARLGDWTFDERVAEVFPDMIQRSVPGYSNIISMIGMLAERFVQPGTQVYDLGCSLGAATLSVRRNIHHDNCKIIAIDNSPAMIERCRRHIDAYKAPTPVDVIEGDIRDIAIENASMVVLNFTLQFLDPSERQALLDKIYQGLNPGGALV
;
A
#
# COMPACT_ATOMS: atom_id res chain seq x y z
N MET A 1 -6.31 -13.59 15.40
CA MET A 1 -7.77 -13.61 15.13
C MET A 1 -8.13 -12.21 14.64
N SER A 2 -8.74 -12.09 13.46
CA SER A 2 -9.26 -10.80 12.99
C SER A 2 -10.49 -10.45 13.84
N HIS A 3 -10.44 -9.31 14.53
CA HIS A 3 -11.61 -8.79 15.24
C HIS A 3 -12.66 -8.33 14.22
N ARG A 4 -13.92 -8.70 14.46
CA ARG A 4 -15.03 -8.25 13.62
C ARG A 4 -15.19 -6.74 13.75
N ASP A 5 -15.32 -6.04 12.62
CA ASP A 5 -15.60 -4.61 12.60
C ASP A 5 -16.97 -4.30 13.23
N THR A 6 -16.98 -3.55 14.31
CA THR A 6 -18.14 -3.05 14.99
C THR A 6 -18.08 -1.54 15.25
N LEU A 7 -17.11 -0.84 14.62
CA LEU A 7 -16.85 0.59 14.85
C LEU A 7 -18.08 1.47 14.66
N PHE A 8 -18.95 1.11 13.72
CA PHE A 8 -20.19 1.85 13.41
C PHE A 8 -21.47 1.12 13.84
N SER A 9 -21.38 0.11 14.70
CA SER A 9 -22.54 -0.63 15.20
C SER A 9 -23.36 0.15 16.24
N ALA A 10 -22.79 1.22 16.81
CA ALA A 10 -23.47 2.12 17.72
C ALA A 10 -23.52 3.56 17.16
N PRO A 11 -24.52 4.37 17.53
CA PRO A 11 -24.57 5.78 17.10
C PRO A 11 -23.33 6.55 17.55
N ILE A 12 -22.70 7.27 16.63
CA ILE A 12 -21.55 8.12 16.90
C ILE A 12 -22.06 9.51 17.26
N ALA A 13 -21.69 10.01 18.42
CA ALA A 13 -22.16 11.31 18.95
C ALA A 13 -21.63 12.52 18.15
N ARG A 14 -20.50 12.39 17.44
CA ARG A 14 -19.91 13.36 16.51
C ARG A 14 -19.21 12.64 15.38
N LEU A 15 -19.55 12.99 14.13
CA LEU A 15 -18.75 12.64 12.95
C LEU A 15 -17.55 13.58 12.93
N GLY A 16 -16.37 13.07 13.25
CA GLY A 16 -15.11 13.72 12.96
C GLY A 16 -14.59 13.31 11.59
N ASP A 17 -13.51 13.93 11.13
CA ASP A 17 -12.80 13.48 9.93
C ASP A 17 -12.30 12.04 10.11
N TRP A 18 -12.39 11.25 9.05
CA TRP A 18 -11.94 9.86 9.07
C TRP A 18 -10.43 9.80 9.28
N THR A 19 -9.99 9.07 10.31
CA THR A 19 -8.56 8.85 10.60
C THR A 19 -8.27 7.35 10.72
N PHE A 20 -7.14 6.93 10.16
CA PHE A 20 -6.63 5.57 10.28
C PHE A 20 -5.87 5.39 11.60
N ASP A 21 -6.60 5.47 12.71
CA ASP A 21 -6.06 5.30 14.06
C ASP A 21 -5.87 3.81 14.45
N GLU A 22 -5.43 3.55 15.67
CA GLU A 22 -5.20 2.19 16.19
C GLU A 22 -6.48 1.34 16.19
N ARG A 23 -7.64 1.95 16.46
CA ARG A 23 -8.94 1.26 16.49
C ARG A 23 -9.35 0.81 15.09
N VAL A 24 -9.14 1.68 14.10
CA VAL A 24 -9.39 1.34 12.69
C VAL A 24 -8.39 0.28 12.23
N ALA A 25 -7.11 0.42 12.56
CA ALA A 25 -6.08 -0.53 12.16
C ALA A 25 -6.33 -1.95 12.72
N GLU A 26 -6.96 -2.07 13.88
CA GLU A 26 -7.32 -3.37 14.48
C GLU A 26 -8.37 -4.13 13.67
N VAL A 27 -9.39 -3.44 13.18
CA VAL A 27 -10.52 -4.06 12.46
C VAL A 27 -10.40 -3.94 10.94
N PHE A 28 -9.37 -3.24 10.45
CA PHE A 28 -9.20 -2.93 9.04
C PHE A 28 -9.27 -4.15 8.11
N PRO A 29 -8.70 -5.33 8.44
CA PRO A 29 -8.80 -6.51 7.59
C PRO A 29 -10.25 -6.98 7.37
N ASP A 30 -11.09 -6.95 8.40
CA ASP A 30 -12.50 -7.30 8.30
C ASP A 30 -13.29 -6.19 7.58
N MET A 31 -13.02 -4.95 7.94
CA MET A 31 -13.67 -3.78 7.35
C MET A 31 -13.46 -3.70 5.84
N ILE A 32 -12.22 -3.81 5.36
CA ILE A 32 -11.92 -3.67 3.92
C ILE A 32 -12.50 -4.81 3.09
N GLN A 33 -12.47 -6.04 3.60
CA GLN A 33 -13.05 -7.21 2.92
C GLN A 33 -14.57 -7.10 2.78
N ARG A 34 -15.24 -6.49 3.76
CA ARG A 34 -16.70 -6.29 3.74
C ARG A 34 -17.11 -5.06 2.93
N SER A 35 -16.26 -4.04 2.89
CA SER A 35 -16.56 -2.76 2.21
C SER A 35 -16.21 -2.78 0.73
N VAL A 36 -15.22 -3.59 0.33
CA VAL A 36 -14.74 -3.66 -1.06
C VAL A 36 -14.95 -5.07 -1.62
N PRO A 37 -16.00 -5.28 -2.42
CA PRO A 37 -16.21 -6.57 -3.07
C PRO A 37 -15.00 -7.00 -3.90
N GLY A 38 -14.51 -8.22 -3.69
CA GLY A 38 -13.38 -8.76 -4.42
C GLY A 38 -12.01 -8.20 -4.00
N TYR A 39 -11.87 -7.57 -2.85
CA TYR A 39 -10.61 -7.02 -2.36
C TYR A 39 -9.45 -8.02 -2.42
N SER A 40 -9.67 -9.26 -2.00
CA SER A 40 -8.64 -10.32 -2.07
C SER A 40 -8.19 -10.62 -3.51
N ASN A 41 -9.11 -10.56 -4.48
CA ASN A 41 -8.77 -10.73 -5.89
C ASN A 41 -7.94 -9.56 -6.41
N ILE A 42 -8.26 -8.33 -6.01
CA ILE A 42 -7.48 -7.13 -6.35
C ILE A 42 -6.04 -7.29 -5.84
N ILE A 43 -5.87 -7.67 -4.57
CA ILE A 43 -4.55 -7.90 -3.97
C ILE A 43 -3.78 -9.00 -4.72
N SER A 44 -4.44 -10.09 -5.10
CA SER A 44 -3.82 -11.15 -5.89
C SER A 44 -3.40 -10.68 -7.29
N MET A 45 -4.24 -9.89 -7.96
CA MET A 45 -3.95 -9.31 -9.27
C MET A 45 -2.75 -8.34 -9.21
N ILE A 46 -2.64 -7.52 -8.15
CA ILE A 46 -1.47 -6.65 -7.94
C ILE A 46 -0.18 -7.49 -7.89
N GLY A 47 -0.20 -8.64 -7.21
CA GLY A 47 0.93 -9.58 -7.20
C GLY A 47 1.25 -10.14 -8.58
N MET A 48 0.26 -10.55 -9.35
CA MET A 48 0.45 -11.04 -10.73
C MET A 48 1.02 -9.95 -11.65
N LEU A 49 0.61 -8.69 -11.47
CA LEU A 49 1.16 -7.56 -12.19
C LEU A 49 2.62 -7.30 -11.80
N ALA A 50 2.98 -7.53 -10.53
CA ALA A 50 4.38 -7.44 -10.11
C ALA A 50 5.27 -8.46 -10.83
N GLU A 51 4.83 -9.70 -10.98
CA GLU A 51 5.56 -10.72 -11.77
C GLU A 51 5.81 -10.25 -13.22
N ARG A 52 4.88 -9.50 -13.79
CA ARG A 52 4.96 -9.03 -15.17
C ARG A 52 5.81 -7.77 -15.36
N PHE A 53 5.72 -6.81 -14.43
CA PHE A 53 6.24 -5.47 -14.63
C PHE A 53 7.50 -5.16 -13.84
N VAL A 54 7.76 -5.88 -12.73
CA VAL A 54 8.97 -5.64 -11.95
C VAL A 54 10.20 -6.06 -12.75
N GLN A 55 11.18 -5.17 -12.81
CA GLN A 55 12.41 -5.34 -13.56
C GLN A 55 13.60 -5.61 -12.61
N PRO A 56 14.62 -6.35 -13.02
CA PRO A 56 15.80 -6.59 -12.19
C PRO A 56 16.48 -5.30 -11.74
N GLY A 57 16.90 -5.23 -10.48
CA GLY A 57 17.64 -4.08 -9.95
C GLY A 57 16.82 -2.80 -9.77
N THR A 58 15.49 -2.90 -9.76
CA THR A 58 14.60 -1.76 -9.65
C THR A 58 13.84 -1.71 -8.32
N GLN A 59 13.11 -0.62 -8.11
CA GLN A 59 12.28 -0.40 -6.94
C GLN A 59 10.80 -0.55 -7.28
N VAL A 60 10.04 -1.02 -6.29
CA VAL A 60 8.58 -1.00 -6.29
C VAL A 60 8.11 -0.10 -5.15
N TYR A 61 7.18 0.79 -5.43
CA TYR A 61 6.58 1.67 -4.43
C TYR A 61 5.14 1.26 -4.15
N ASP A 62 4.80 1.10 -2.87
CA ASP A 62 3.42 0.90 -2.41
C ASP A 62 2.99 2.15 -1.62
N LEU A 63 2.28 3.04 -2.31
CA LEU A 63 1.91 4.36 -1.83
C LEU A 63 0.55 4.30 -1.13
N GLY A 64 0.54 4.40 0.19
CA GLY A 64 -0.61 4.12 1.04
C GLY A 64 -0.72 2.63 1.34
N CYS A 65 0.37 2.05 1.85
CA CYS A 65 0.52 0.60 2.02
C CYS A 65 -0.39 0.01 3.10
N SER A 66 -0.96 0.83 3.99
CA SER A 66 -1.83 0.37 5.07
C SER A 66 -1.17 -0.77 5.89
N LEU A 67 -1.82 -1.90 6.04
CA LEU A 67 -1.28 -3.08 6.74
C LEU A 67 -0.33 -3.93 5.89
N GLY A 68 0.01 -3.52 4.66
CA GLY A 68 0.98 -4.18 3.79
C GLY A 68 0.41 -5.33 2.95
N ALA A 69 -0.89 -5.40 2.71
CA ALA A 69 -1.48 -6.48 1.93
C ALA A 69 -0.97 -6.51 0.49
N ALA A 70 -0.95 -5.35 -0.20
CA ALA A 70 -0.40 -5.22 -1.55
C ALA A 70 1.12 -5.45 -1.54
N THR A 71 1.83 -4.84 -0.59
CA THR A 71 3.28 -5.05 -0.38
C THR A 71 3.65 -6.53 -0.30
N LEU A 72 2.95 -7.31 0.53
CA LEU A 72 3.19 -8.76 0.66
C LEU A 72 2.85 -9.54 -0.61
N SER A 73 1.78 -9.17 -1.30
CA SER A 73 1.42 -9.80 -2.58
C SER A 73 2.48 -9.55 -3.64
N VAL A 74 2.96 -8.31 -3.77
CA VAL A 74 4.08 -7.94 -4.64
C VAL A 74 5.33 -8.71 -4.28
N ARG A 75 5.72 -8.72 -2.99
CA ARG A 75 6.93 -9.38 -2.49
C ARG A 75 7.01 -10.87 -2.83
N ARG A 76 5.85 -11.56 -2.81
CA ARG A 76 5.75 -12.99 -3.16
C ARG A 76 5.97 -13.27 -4.64
N ASN A 77 5.74 -12.29 -5.49
CA ASN A 77 5.74 -12.43 -6.95
C ASN A 77 6.97 -11.76 -7.60
N ILE A 78 7.91 -11.21 -6.81
CA ILE A 78 9.19 -10.74 -7.33
C ILE A 78 10.17 -11.90 -7.35
N HIS A 79 10.65 -12.24 -8.55
CA HIS A 79 11.60 -13.31 -8.78
C HIS A 79 12.95 -12.81 -9.30
N HIS A 80 13.13 -11.49 -9.36
CA HIS A 80 14.34 -10.83 -9.82
C HIS A 80 15.25 -10.43 -8.65
N ASP A 81 16.57 -10.49 -8.90
CA ASP A 81 17.57 -10.06 -7.92
C ASP A 81 17.67 -8.53 -7.85
N ASN A 82 18.18 -8.07 -6.70
CA ASN A 82 18.46 -6.65 -6.42
C ASN A 82 17.22 -5.73 -6.52
N CYS A 83 16.02 -6.28 -6.39
CA CYS A 83 14.81 -5.50 -6.25
C CYS A 83 14.57 -5.10 -4.80
N LYS A 84 13.86 -4.00 -4.60
CA LYS A 84 13.47 -3.49 -3.28
C LYS A 84 12.06 -2.95 -3.33
N ILE A 85 11.30 -3.14 -2.24
CA ILE A 85 9.97 -2.54 -2.09
C ILE A 85 10.07 -1.40 -1.08
N ILE A 86 9.44 -0.26 -1.40
CA ILE A 86 9.29 0.89 -0.53
C ILE A 86 7.80 1.07 -0.27
N ALA A 87 7.39 0.76 0.96
CA ALA A 87 6.00 0.81 1.41
C ALA A 87 5.81 2.02 2.32
N ILE A 88 4.90 2.92 1.96
CA ILE A 88 4.72 4.20 2.63
C ILE A 88 3.26 4.35 3.08
N ASP A 89 3.07 4.81 4.31
CA ASP A 89 1.78 5.25 4.84
C ASP A 89 1.97 6.37 5.86
N ASN A 90 1.01 7.28 5.97
CA ASN A 90 1.07 8.39 6.91
C ASN A 90 0.44 8.07 8.28
N SER A 91 -0.12 6.88 8.46
CA SER A 91 -0.68 6.42 9.72
C SER A 91 0.35 5.64 10.53
N PRO A 92 0.80 6.13 11.71
CA PRO A 92 1.71 5.39 12.58
C PRO A 92 1.16 4.01 12.97
N ALA A 93 -0.16 3.91 13.24
CA ALA A 93 -0.81 2.67 13.61
C ALA A 93 -0.78 1.63 12.47
N MET A 94 -0.98 2.06 11.23
CA MET A 94 -0.88 1.19 10.05
C MET A 94 0.57 0.75 9.86
N ILE A 95 1.53 1.65 9.93
CA ILE A 95 2.96 1.37 9.75
C ILE A 95 3.50 0.38 10.76
N GLU A 96 3.16 0.53 12.05
CA GLU A 96 3.59 -0.42 13.07
C GLU A 96 3.09 -1.84 12.78
N ARG A 97 1.84 -1.98 12.37
CA ARG A 97 1.26 -3.29 12.03
C ARG A 97 1.82 -3.82 10.71
N CYS A 98 2.04 -2.96 9.71
CA CYS A 98 2.67 -3.32 8.45
C CYS A 98 4.06 -3.92 8.69
N ARG A 99 4.91 -3.29 9.50
CA ARG A 99 6.24 -3.81 9.87
C ARG A 99 6.13 -5.20 10.46
N ARG A 100 5.23 -5.41 11.44
CA ARG A 100 5.01 -6.74 12.03
C ARG A 100 4.62 -7.80 11.01
N HIS A 101 3.73 -7.46 10.06
CA HIS A 101 3.34 -8.38 8.98
C HIS A 101 4.49 -8.70 8.03
N ILE A 102 5.28 -7.69 7.65
CA ILE A 102 6.44 -7.86 6.76
C ILE A 102 7.51 -8.71 7.43
N ASP A 103 7.79 -8.50 8.72
CA ASP A 103 8.78 -9.25 9.50
C ASP A 103 8.37 -10.70 9.73
N ALA A 104 7.07 -10.95 9.88
CA ALA A 104 6.53 -12.29 10.04
C ALA A 104 6.64 -13.14 8.77
N TYR A 105 6.74 -12.52 7.59
CA TYR A 105 6.83 -13.20 6.30
C TYR A 105 8.23 -13.06 5.71
N LYS A 106 9.05 -14.10 5.85
CA LYS A 106 10.41 -14.12 5.29
C LYS A 106 10.39 -14.32 3.77
N ALA A 107 11.00 -13.41 3.03
CA ALA A 107 11.24 -13.50 1.60
C ALA A 107 12.53 -12.75 1.24
N PRO A 108 13.20 -13.08 0.11
CA PRO A 108 14.49 -12.50 -0.25
C PRO A 108 14.42 -11.00 -0.56
N THR A 109 13.32 -10.52 -1.14
CA THR A 109 13.17 -9.10 -1.51
C THR A 109 13.03 -8.23 -0.25
N PRO A 110 13.94 -7.28 -0.01
CA PRO A 110 13.85 -6.37 1.12
C PRO A 110 12.67 -5.39 0.97
N VAL A 111 12.10 -5.01 2.11
CA VAL A 111 11.02 -4.03 2.19
C VAL A 111 11.40 -2.95 3.19
N ASP A 112 11.43 -1.70 2.75
CA ASP A 112 11.48 -0.55 3.64
C ASP A 112 10.06 -0.07 3.92
N VAL A 113 9.65 -0.09 5.17
CA VAL A 113 8.34 0.42 5.62
C VAL A 113 8.55 1.79 6.26
N ILE A 114 8.05 2.83 5.60
CA ILE A 114 8.30 4.23 5.91
C ILE A 114 7.00 4.90 6.37
N GLU A 115 7.03 5.52 7.54
CA GLU A 115 6.00 6.46 7.95
C GLU A 115 6.26 7.80 7.28
N GLY A 116 5.32 8.28 6.47
CA GLY A 116 5.48 9.53 5.75
C GLY A 116 4.35 9.83 4.77
N ASP A 117 4.37 11.04 4.24
CA ASP A 117 3.44 11.47 3.22
C ASP A 117 3.94 11.03 1.83
N ILE A 118 3.07 10.40 1.06
CA ILE A 118 3.40 9.95 -0.30
C ILE A 118 3.71 11.11 -1.25
N ARG A 119 3.29 12.33 -0.91
CA ARG A 119 3.60 13.55 -1.67
C ARG A 119 5.06 13.99 -1.51
N ASP A 120 5.71 13.62 -0.41
CA ASP A 120 7.08 14.03 -0.09
C ASP A 120 8.14 13.00 -0.49
N ILE A 121 7.73 11.77 -0.82
CA ILE A 121 8.66 10.70 -1.23
C ILE A 121 9.18 10.95 -2.64
N ALA A 122 10.49 10.82 -2.82
CA ALA A 122 11.08 10.72 -4.15
C ALA A 122 10.78 9.33 -4.75
N ILE A 123 10.36 9.30 -6.01
CA ILE A 123 10.13 8.07 -6.76
C ILE A 123 11.21 7.99 -7.82
N GLU A 124 12.08 7.00 -7.71
CA GLU A 124 13.25 6.84 -8.57
C GLU A 124 13.46 5.37 -8.92
N ASN A 125 13.95 5.10 -10.11
CA ASN A 125 14.23 3.75 -10.58
C ASN A 125 13.06 2.77 -10.34
N ALA A 126 11.83 3.23 -10.53
CA ALA A 126 10.63 2.44 -10.26
C ALA A 126 10.25 1.60 -11.48
N SER A 127 10.04 0.30 -11.30
CA SER A 127 9.39 -0.53 -12.32
C SER A 127 7.91 -0.74 -12.07
N MET A 128 7.46 -0.53 -10.83
CA MET A 128 6.04 -0.60 -10.47
C MET A 128 5.73 0.37 -9.33
N VAL A 129 4.61 1.06 -9.44
CA VAL A 129 4.05 1.88 -8.37
C VAL A 129 2.60 1.44 -8.13
N VAL A 130 2.25 1.20 -6.87
CA VAL A 130 0.90 0.81 -6.45
C VAL A 130 0.23 1.98 -5.73
N LEU A 131 -0.99 2.33 -6.16
CA LEU A 131 -1.89 3.31 -5.55
C LEU A 131 -3.25 2.67 -5.24
N ASN A 132 -3.24 1.54 -4.52
CA ASN A 132 -4.45 0.76 -4.28
C ASN A 132 -5.39 1.44 -3.26
N PHE A 133 -6.48 2.03 -3.75
CA PHE A 133 -7.45 2.81 -2.96
C PHE A 133 -6.85 3.98 -2.17
N THR A 134 -5.78 4.59 -2.66
CA THR A 134 -5.06 5.69 -1.98
C THR A 134 -5.41 7.06 -2.54
N LEU A 135 -5.48 7.18 -3.87
CA LEU A 135 -5.64 8.47 -4.55
C LEU A 135 -6.89 9.26 -4.11
N GLN A 136 -7.92 8.57 -3.68
CA GLN A 136 -9.18 9.15 -3.21
C GLN A 136 -9.04 9.99 -1.93
N PHE A 137 -8.01 9.74 -1.13
CA PHE A 137 -7.75 10.47 0.12
C PHE A 137 -6.93 11.75 -0.08
N LEU A 138 -6.42 11.99 -1.29
CA LEU A 138 -5.75 13.23 -1.64
C LEU A 138 -6.75 14.28 -2.13
N ASP A 139 -6.45 15.54 -1.84
CA ASP A 139 -7.17 16.65 -2.46
C ASP A 139 -7.11 16.51 -3.99
N PRO A 140 -8.23 16.68 -4.72
CA PRO A 140 -8.24 16.58 -6.18
C PRO A 140 -7.20 17.47 -6.87
N SER A 141 -6.87 18.63 -6.31
CA SER A 141 -5.86 19.55 -6.84
C SER A 141 -4.42 19.01 -6.76
N GLU A 142 -4.15 18.07 -5.85
CA GLU A 142 -2.81 17.49 -5.62
C GLU A 142 -2.56 16.19 -6.43
N ARG A 143 -3.63 15.56 -6.91
CA ARG A 143 -3.53 14.25 -7.57
C ARG A 143 -2.68 14.28 -8.82
N GLN A 144 -2.82 15.31 -9.63
CA GLN A 144 -2.05 15.44 -10.87
C GLN A 144 -0.55 15.53 -10.60
N ALA A 145 -0.14 16.33 -9.62
CA ALA A 145 1.27 16.47 -9.25
C ALA A 145 1.89 15.13 -8.77
N LEU A 146 1.13 14.33 -8.02
CA LEU A 146 1.57 13.00 -7.62
C LEU A 146 1.71 12.06 -8.83
N LEU A 147 0.73 12.06 -9.74
CA LEU A 147 0.78 11.23 -10.96
C LEU A 147 1.94 11.61 -11.87
N ASP A 148 2.23 12.91 -12.02
CA ASP A 148 3.37 13.41 -12.79
C ASP A 148 4.70 12.96 -12.17
N LYS A 149 4.83 13.03 -10.83
CA LYS A 149 5.99 12.52 -10.10
C LYS A 149 6.17 11.01 -10.32
N ILE A 150 5.11 10.22 -10.23
CA ILE A 150 5.14 8.78 -10.49
C ILE A 150 5.60 8.50 -11.92
N TYR A 151 5.03 9.20 -12.89
CA TYR A 151 5.39 9.04 -14.30
C TYR A 151 6.87 9.34 -14.56
N GLN A 152 7.41 10.38 -13.94
CA GLN A 152 8.83 10.75 -14.06
C GLN A 152 9.77 9.73 -13.40
N GLY A 153 9.33 9.10 -12.31
CA GLY A 153 10.11 8.10 -11.57
C GLY A 153 10.04 6.68 -12.13
N LEU A 154 9.06 6.40 -13.00
CA LEU A 154 8.90 5.09 -13.64
C LEU A 154 9.92 4.89 -14.75
N ASN A 155 10.57 3.73 -14.74
CA ASN A 155 11.41 3.27 -15.83
C ASN A 155 10.58 2.94 -17.08
N PRO A 156 11.18 2.99 -18.28
CA PRO A 156 10.52 2.51 -19.49
C PRO A 156 9.98 1.08 -19.32
N GLY A 157 8.71 0.87 -19.66
CA GLY A 157 8.01 -0.41 -19.45
C GLY A 157 7.52 -0.66 -18.03
N GLY A 158 7.71 0.28 -17.12
CA GLY A 158 7.13 0.23 -15.78
C GLY A 158 5.62 0.49 -15.76
N ALA A 159 4.98 0.18 -14.63
CA ALA A 159 3.53 0.28 -14.48
C ALA A 159 3.10 1.04 -13.22
N LEU A 160 2.04 1.82 -13.35
CA LEU A 160 1.22 2.31 -12.23
C LEU A 160 -0.04 1.44 -12.14
N VAL A 161 -0.36 0.97 -10.92
CA VAL A 161 -1.47 0.06 -10.62
C VAL A 161 -2.36 0.63 -9.52
#